data_08a114b9c9debc871b1ad4ac0a935bee
#
_entry.id   08a114b9c9debc871b1ad4ac0a935bee
#
_cell.length_a   1.000
_cell.length_b   1.000
_cell.length_c   1.000
_cell.angle_alpha   90.00
_cell.angle_beta   90.00
_cell.angle_gamma   90.00
#
_symmetry.space_group_name_H-M   'P 1'
#
loop_
_entity.id
_entity.type
_entity.pdbx_description
1 polymer ?
#
loop_
_entity_poly.entity_id
_entity_poly.type
_entity_poly.pdbx_seq_one_letter_code
_entity_poly.pdbx_strand_id
1 'polypeptide(L)'
;MQPILILIMVWSHSIFAEEVDDLYISLVPIPDQTLASRHQGINDALKNVLVKLTGNSAVVQLAAVQSSLKNATLYVDAISFEALPNNLSIYDNAEGLNLGLRVNFSHSAIDNLIRRSELPVLPSNRPKLIFWIVRDDVEAGRRLLGKDTKGASFTDADEQLMRDLSRVMKDRGIPFILPSLDLEDQLTLSAEEAWNLASEKIEIASERYGADAWVAMRFYRSSNGKIRGSWKYWANNKSYFDDFGMESDVSFIPPVINELIDGLAGSFSYVPQKTKNVLIVKVFDVQSLDNYKKINEELTRLELVNS
;
A
#
# COMPACT_ATOMS: atom_id res chain seq x y z
N MET A 1 -51.83 -27.93 8.76
CA MET A 1 -50.37 -27.88 8.59
C MET A 1 -50.05 -26.52 8.05
N GLN A 2 -49.56 -25.62 8.91
CA GLN A 2 -49.08 -24.29 8.48
C GLN A 2 -47.62 -24.37 8.01
N PRO A 3 -47.26 -23.77 6.88
CA PRO A 3 -45.88 -23.73 6.45
C PRO A 3 -45.11 -22.72 7.32
N ILE A 4 -44.05 -23.18 7.94
CA ILE A 4 -43.08 -22.33 8.66
C ILE A 4 -42.23 -21.62 7.60
N LEU A 5 -42.42 -20.30 7.48
CA LEU A 5 -41.58 -19.43 6.66
C LEU A 5 -40.26 -19.15 7.41
N ILE A 6 -39.19 -19.83 7.05
CA ILE A 6 -37.83 -19.53 7.57
C ILE A 6 -37.31 -18.34 6.82
N LEU A 7 -37.30 -17.17 7.46
CA LEU A 7 -36.65 -15.95 6.96
C LEU A 7 -35.14 -16.06 7.23
N ILE A 8 -34.36 -16.45 6.22
CA ILE A 8 -32.91 -16.42 6.30
C ILE A 8 -32.47 -14.96 6.09
N MET A 9 -32.18 -14.29 7.21
CA MET A 9 -31.59 -12.96 7.18
C MET A 9 -30.10 -13.11 6.85
N VAL A 10 -29.75 -13.00 5.55
CA VAL A 10 -28.36 -12.92 5.12
C VAL A 10 -27.83 -11.56 5.55
N TRP A 11 -27.11 -11.52 6.63
CA TRP A 11 -26.27 -10.37 6.95
C TRP A 11 -25.13 -10.34 5.94
N SER A 12 -25.32 -9.57 4.87
CA SER A 12 -24.23 -9.19 3.99
C SER A 12 -23.30 -8.26 4.80
N HIS A 13 -22.23 -8.82 5.31
CA HIS A 13 -21.09 -8.02 5.71
C HIS A 13 -20.56 -7.39 4.43
N SER A 14 -20.79 -6.09 4.28
CA SER A 14 -20.14 -5.32 3.22
C SER A 14 -18.66 -5.33 3.54
N ILE A 15 -17.92 -6.17 2.85
CA ILE A 15 -16.45 -6.10 2.81
C ILE A 15 -16.18 -4.81 2.05
N PHE A 16 -15.97 -3.71 2.77
CA PHE A 16 -15.45 -2.48 2.20
C PHE A 16 -13.96 -2.72 1.93
N ALA A 17 -13.65 -3.21 0.75
CA ALA A 17 -12.31 -3.04 0.21
C ALA A 17 -12.09 -1.54 0.03
N GLU A 18 -11.05 -1.01 0.64
CA GLU A 18 -10.69 0.39 0.50
C GLU A 18 -10.15 0.59 -0.92
N GLU A 19 -10.94 1.27 -1.77
CA GLU A 19 -10.51 1.64 -3.11
C GLU A 19 -9.39 2.66 -2.97
N VAL A 20 -8.22 2.33 -3.51
CA VAL A 20 -7.10 3.27 -3.53
C VAL A 20 -7.32 4.23 -4.69
N ASP A 21 -7.80 5.42 -4.38
CA ASP A 21 -7.89 6.51 -5.33
C ASP A 21 -6.49 6.84 -5.90
N ASP A 22 -6.45 7.27 -7.15
CA ASP A 22 -5.23 7.84 -7.74
C ASP A 22 -4.09 6.85 -8.09
N LEU A 23 -4.40 5.61 -8.46
CA LEU A 23 -3.36 4.64 -8.87
C LEU A 23 -2.52 5.12 -10.07
N TYR A 24 -3.13 5.89 -10.98
CA TYR A 24 -2.48 6.41 -12.20
C TYR A 24 -1.96 7.84 -12.04
N ILE A 25 -1.99 8.37 -10.82
CA ILE A 25 -1.49 9.71 -10.50
C ILE A 25 -0.26 9.62 -9.61
N SER A 26 0.74 10.46 -9.90
CA SER A 26 1.91 10.62 -9.02
C SER A 26 2.24 12.09 -8.85
N LEU A 27 2.60 12.46 -7.63
CA LEU A 27 3.16 13.77 -7.28
C LEU A 27 4.64 13.57 -6.97
N VAL A 28 5.50 14.27 -7.69
CA VAL A 28 6.95 14.19 -7.51
C VAL A 28 7.54 15.57 -7.25
N PRO A 29 8.55 15.70 -6.38
CA PRO A 29 9.26 16.94 -6.18
C PRO A 29 10.08 17.29 -7.41
N ILE A 30 10.11 18.58 -7.77
CA ILE A 30 10.94 19.12 -8.84
C ILE A 30 11.61 20.42 -8.39
N PRO A 31 12.81 20.72 -8.87
CA PRO A 31 13.53 21.92 -8.46
C PRO A 31 12.92 23.21 -9.06
N ASP A 32 12.40 23.13 -10.27
CA ASP A 32 11.84 24.26 -11.01
C ASP A 32 10.87 23.79 -12.12
N GLN A 33 10.29 24.72 -12.88
CA GLN A 33 9.35 24.45 -13.95
C GLN A 33 10.02 24.34 -15.35
N THR A 34 11.33 24.20 -15.43
CA THR A 34 12.02 24.05 -16.71
C THR A 34 11.60 22.78 -17.45
N LEU A 35 11.82 22.74 -18.77
CA LEU A 35 11.56 21.55 -19.57
C LEU A 35 12.34 20.33 -19.07
N ALA A 36 13.59 20.52 -18.65
CA ALA A 36 14.44 19.45 -18.14
C ALA A 36 13.88 18.87 -16.84
N SER A 37 13.55 19.72 -15.85
CA SER A 37 12.93 19.31 -14.58
C SER A 37 11.59 18.64 -14.78
N ARG A 38 10.77 19.15 -15.73
CA ARG A 38 9.49 18.52 -16.10
C ARG A 38 9.68 17.13 -16.70
N HIS A 39 10.60 16.96 -17.64
CA HIS A 39 10.89 15.64 -18.23
C HIS A 39 11.37 14.64 -17.18
N GLN A 40 12.29 15.06 -16.31
CA GLN A 40 12.76 14.20 -15.23
C GLN A 40 11.61 13.84 -14.26
N GLY A 41 10.80 14.83 -13.86
CA GLY A 41 9.64 14.62 -13.00
C GLY A 41 8.62 13.66 -13.60
N ILE A 42 8.33 13.74 -14.91
CA ILE A 42 7.44 12.79 -15.60
C ILE A 42 8.04 11.37 -15.58
N ASN A 43 9.34 11.22 -15.78
CA ASN A 43 10.00 9.93 -15.68
C ASN A 43 9.86 9.32 -14.28
N ASP A 44 10.12 10.12 -13.26
CA ASP A 44 10.03 9.66 -11.87
C ASP A 44 8.58 9.36 -11.46
N ALA A 45 7.64 10.18 -11.93
CA ALA A 45 6.21 9.93 -11.75
C ALA A 45 5.76 8.61 -12.42
N LEU A 46 6.25 8.30 -13.64
CA LEU A 46 5.93 7.05 -14.33
C LEU A 46 6.50 5.83 -13.57
N LYS A 47 7.73 5.93 -13.04
CA LYS A 47 8.30 4.87 -12.18
C LYS A 47 7.40 4.62 -10.97
N ASN A 48 6.99 5.69 -10.28
CA ASN A 48 6.14 5.59 -9.10
C ASN A 48 4.78 4.92 -9.42
N VAL A 49 4.15 5.31 -10.53
CA VAL A 49 2.88 4.69 -10.98
C VAL A 49 3.06 3.22 -11.30
N LEU A 50 4.13 2.84 -12.00
CA LEU A 50 4.39 1.42 -12.31
C LEU A 50 4.68 0.61 -11.04
N VAL A 51 5.45 1.14 -10.09
CA VAL A 51 5.68 0.50 -8.80
C VAL A 51 4.37 0.38 -8.00
N LYS A 52 3.54 1.43 -8.00
CA LYS A 52 2.23 1.42 -7.36
C LYS A 52 1.29 0.37 -7.97
N LEU A 53 1.23 0.25 -9.29
CA LEU A 53 0.37 -0.72 -9.98
C LEU A 53 0.84 -2.16 -9.82
N THR A 54 2.14 -2.40 -9.89
CA THR A 54 2.72 -3.76 -9.81
C THR A 54 2.98 -4.22 -8.37
N GLY A 55 3.09 -3.29 -7.44
CA GLY A 55 3.49 -3.58 -6.06
C GLY A 55 4.97 -3.97 -5.92
N ASN A 56 5.79 -3.91 -6.98
CA ASN A 56 7.17 -4.38 -6.99
C ASN A 56 8.13 -3.27 -7.46
N SER A 57 9.09 -2.90 -6.63
CA SER A 57 10.07 -1.86 -6.95
C SER A 57 11.06 -2.27 -8.04
N ALA A 58 11.32 -3.57 -8.22
CA ALA A 58 12.23 -4.07 -9.25
C ALA A 58 11.68 -3.90 -10.68
N VAL A 59 10.38 -3.63 -10.85
CA VAL A 59 9.77 -3.46 -12.18
C VAL A 59 10.45 -2.36 -13.00
N VAL A 60 10.94 -1.32 -12.35
CA VAL A 60 11.60 -0.20 -13.02
C VAL A 60 12.93 -0.58 -13.68
N GLN A 61 13.54 -1.70 -13.30
CA GLN A 61 14.80 -2.19 -13.88
C GLN A 61 14.59 -3.04 -15.13
N LEU A 62 13.35 -3.44 -15.43
CA LEU A 62 13.05 -4.26 -16.59
C LEU A 62 13.30 -3.49 -17.90
N ALA A 63 13.93 -4.15 -18.89
CA ALA A 63 14.30 -3.51 -20.16
C ALA A 63 13.10 -2.88 -20.89
N ALA A 64 11.94 -3.51 -20.84
CA ALA A 64 10.70 -3.00 -21.44
C ALA A 64 10.25 -1.69 -20.77
N VAL A 65 10.35 -1.62 -19.44
CA VAL A 65 10.01 -0.42 -18.65
C VAL A 65 11.04 0.69 -18.90
N GLN A 66 12.33 0.38 -18.88
CA GLN A 66 13.40 1.33 -19.18
C GLN A 66 13.25 1.94 -20.58
N SER A 67 12.85 1.16 -21.57
CA SER A 67 12.54 1.67 -22.90
C SER A 67 11.34 2.64 -22.90
N SER A 68 10.33 2.38 -22.09
CA SER A 68 9.15 3.22 -21.97
C SER A 68 9.42 4.52 -21.22
N LEU A 69 10.28 4.49 -20.20
CA LEU A 69 10.71 5.67 -19.46
C LEU A 69 11.39 6.72 -20.35
N LYS A 70 12.12 6.31 -21.39
CA LYS A 70 12.71 7.25 -22.37
C LYS A 70 11.66 8.12 -23.09
N ASN A 71 10.41 7.65 -23.15
CA ASN A 71 9.30 8.31 -23.80
C ASN A 71 8.11 8.48 -22.85
N ALA A 72 8.36 8.73 -21.56
CA ALA A 72 7.36 8.79 -20.51
C ALA A 72 6.22 9.78 -20.80
N THR A 73 6.50 10.86 -21.54
CA THR A 73 5.51 11.86 -21.95
C THR A 73 4.39 11.31 -22.83
N LEU A 74 4.61 10.18 -23.53
CA LEU A 74 3.56 9.54 -24.35
C LEU A 74 2.44 8.89 -23.52
N TYR A 75 2.65 8.72 -22.23
CA TYR A 75 1.68 8.14 -21.31
C TYR A 75 0.91 9.19 -20.51
N VAL A 76 1.23 10.48 -20.67
CA VAL A 76 0.69 11.56 -19.85
C VAL A 76 -0.62 12.09 -20.46
N ASP A 77 -1.67 12.16 -19.63
CA ASP A 77 -2.91 12.83 -19.95
C ASP A 77 -2.89 14.31 -19.51
N ALA A 78 -2.40 14.57 -18.30
CA ALA A 78 -2.34 15.92 -17.76
C ALA A 78 -1.19 16.10 -16.77
N ILE A 79 -0.72 17.33 -16.64
CA ILE A 79 0.23 17.74 -15.60
C ILE A 79 -0.26 19.01 -14.92
N SER A 80 0.04 19.15 -13.64
CA SER A 80 -0.11 20.39 -12.88
C SER A 80 1.05 20.60 -11.93
N PHE A 81 1.32 21.86 -11.62
CA PHE A 81 2.30 22.24 -10.61
C PHE A 81 1.56 22.59 -9.35
N GLU A 82 2.02 22.10 -8.21
CA GLU A 82 1.44 22.42 -6.91
C GLU A 82 2.52 22.57 -5.84
N ALA A 83 2.17 23.26 -4.75
CA ALA A 83 3.06 23.31 -3.60
C ALA A 83 3.15 21.93 -2.95
N LEU A 84 4.35 21.49 -2.63
CA LEU A 84 4.52 20.26 -1.86
C LEU A 84 4.03 20.48 -0.43
N PRO A 85 3.25 19.55 0.14
CA PRO A 85 2.94 19.56 1.55
C PRO A 85 4.20 19.54 2.40
N ASN A 86 4.24 20.30 3.49
CA ASN A 86 5.42 20.43 4.37
C ASN A 86 5.93 19.10 4.96
N ASN A 87 5.10 18.04 4.91
CA ASN A 87 5.44 16.70 5.35
C ASN A 87 6.06 15.81 4.24
N LEU A 88 6.16 16.30 3.00
CA LEU A 88 6.81 15.61 1.88
C LEU A 88 8.30 15.96 1.72
N SER A 89 8.85 16.84 2.55
CA SER A 89 10.30 17.16 2.58
C SER A 89 11.22 15.97 2.92
N ILE A 90 10.66 14.77 3.01
CA ILE A 90 11.34 13.54 3.43
C ILE A 90 11.63 12.58 2.24
N TYR A 91 11.42 12.99 1.01
CA TYR A 91 12.08 12.32 -0.11
C TYR A 91 13.57 12.58 0.03
N ASP A 92 14.41 11.56 0.02
CA ASP A 92 15.86 11.63 0.24
C ASP A 92 16.59 12.68 -0.64
N ASN A 93 15.92 13.23 -1.66
CA ASN A 93 16.42 14.25 -2.57
C ASN A 93 15.54 15.52 -2.59
N ALA A 94 14.60 15.69 -1.65
CA ALA A 94 13.65 16.82 -1.67
C ALA A 94 13.93 17.87 -0.59
N GLU A 95 15.05 17.80 0.14
CA GLU A 95 15.41 18.84 1.08
C GLU A 95 15.46 20.21 0.37
N GLY A 96 14.57 21.12 0.81
CA GLY A 96 14.46 22.46 0.24
C GLY A 96 13.59 22.58 -1.00
N LEU A 97 12.99 21.49 -1.54
CA LEU A 97 12.07 21.58 -2.66
C LEU A 97 10.64 21.85 -2.16
N ASN A 98 10.04 22.93 -2.65
CA ASN A 98 8.66 23.32 -2.31
C ASN A 98 7.68 23.14 -3.49
N LEU A 99 8.18 22.70 -4.65
CA LEU A 99 7.42 22.57 -5.88
C LEU A 99 7.26 21.11 -6.23
N GLY A 100 6.01 20.71 -6.46
CA GLY A 100 5.63 19.38 -6.94
C GLY A 100 5.11 19.42 -8.36
N LEU A 101 5.40 18.37 -9.11
CA LEU A 101 4.77 18.06 -10.38
C LEU A 101 3.79 16.90 -10.16
N ARG A 102 2.49 17.21 -10.28
CA ARG A 102 1.43 16.19 -10.34
C ARG A 102 1.30 15.75 -11.79
N VAL A 103 1.45 14.46 -12.02
CA VAL A 103 1.31 13.84 -13.35
C VAL A 103 0.15 12.85 -13.30
N ASN A 104 -0.81 13.05 -14.20
CA ASN A 104 -1.92 12.13 -14.43
C ASN A 104 -1.64 11.36 -15.73
N PHE A 105 -1.59 10.03 -15.64
CA PHE A 105 -1.28 9.16 -16.75
C PHE A 105 -2.55 8.55 -17.34
N SER A 106 -2.53 8.35 -18.65
CA SER A 106 -3.59 7.65 -19.39
C SER A 106 -3.69 6.20 -18.93
N HIS A 107 -4.84 5.83 -18.36
CA HIS A 107 -5.12 4.46 -17.93
C HIS A 107 -4.88 3.48 -19.06
N SER A 108 -5.47 3.74 -20.24
CA SER A 108 -5.35 2.85 -21.41
C SER A 108 -3.90 2.71 -21.89
N ALA A 109 -3.11 3.79 -21.85
CA ALA A 109 -1.71 3.75 -22.28
C ALA A 109 -0.85 2.95 -21.30
N ILE A 110 -1.06 3.15 -19.99
CA ILE A 110 -0.35 2.41 -18.93
C ILE A 110 -0.74 0.92 -18.93
N ASP A 111 -2.04 0.60 -19.05
CA ASP A 111 -2.52 -0.79 -19.12
C ASP A 111 -1.98 -1.51 -20.35
N ASN A 112 -1.87 -0.82 -21.49
CA ASN A 112 -1.23 -1.36 -22.67
C ASN A 112 0.27 -1.60 -22.47
N LEU A 113 0.96 -0.72 -21.72
CA LEU A 113 2.37 -0.94 -21.34
C LEU A 113 2.50 -2.18 -20.47
N ILE A 114 1.69 -2.30 -19.42
CA ILE A 114 1.67 -3.43 -18.50
C ILE A 114 1.45 -4.74 -19.26
N ARG A 115 0.39 -4.79 -20.09
CA ARG A 115 0.04 -6.00 -20.86
C ARG A 115 1.12 -6.45 -21.85
N ARG A 116 1.66 -5.50 -22.65
CA ARG A 116 2.70 -5.85 -23.63
C ARG A 116 4.05 -6.22 -23.01
N SER A 117 4.29 -5.77 -21.79
CA SER A 117 5.50 -6.07 -21.02
C SER A 117 5.31 -7.23 -20.05
N GLU A 118 4.10 -7.85 -20.05
CA GLU A 118 3.74 -8.99 -19.18
C GLU A 118 4.05 -8.72 -17.69
N LEU A 119 3.84 -7.47 -17.24
CA LEU A 119 4.11 -7.11 -15.85
C LEU A 119 3.03 -7.67 -14.93
N PRO A 120 3.41 -8.26 -13.78
CA PRO A 120 2.44 -8.59 -12.76
C PRO A 120 1.85 -7.31 -12.17
N VAL A 121 0.56 -7.30 -11.90
CA VAL A 121 -0.15 -6.17 -11.27
C VAL A 121 -0.89 -6.62 -10.03
N LEU A 122 -1.00 -5.72 -9.08
CA LEU A 122 -1.90 -5.89 -7.95
C LEU A 122 -3.34 -5.57 -8.41
N PRO A 123 -4.35 -6.27 -7.88
CA PRO A 123 -5.74 -5.97 -8.20
C PRO A 123 -6.12 -4.55 -7.72
N SER A 124 -7.11 -3.91 -8.35
CA SER A 124 -7.63 -2.60 -7.91
C SER A 124 -8.18 -2.67 -6.49
N ASN A 125 -8.81 -3.81 -6.17
CA ASN A 125 -9.16 -4.16 -4.80
C ASN A 125 -7.91 -4.61 -4.05
N ARG A 126 -7.19 -3.65 -3.48
CA ARG A 126 -5.92 -3.88 -2.80
C ARG A 126 -6.09 -4.66 -1.51
N PRO A 127 -5.16 -5.59 -1.21
CA PRO A 127 -5.15 -6.23 0.09
C PRO A 127 -4.90 -5.19 1.19
N LYS A 128 -5.73 -5.20 2.21
CA LYS A 128 -5.60 -4.36 3.39
C LYS A 128 -4.71 -5.06 4.42
N LEU A 129 -3.68 -4.38 4.88
CA LEU A 129 -2.71 -4.92 5.83
C LEU A 129 -2.95 -4.35 7.23
N ILE A 130 -2.76 -5.17 8.26
CA ILE A 130 -2.62 -4.67 9.63
C ILE A 130 -1.17 -4.81 10.09
N PHE A 131 -0.64 -3.75 10.71
CA PHE A 131 0.73 -3.72 11.23
C PHE A 131 0.74 -3.77 12.75
N TRP A 132 1.35 -4.82 13.32
CA TRP A 132 1.67 -4.97 14.72
C TRP A 132 3.15 -4.65 14.92
N ILE A 133 3.43 -3.45 15.43
CA ILE A 133 4.80 -2.94 15.57
C ILE A 133 5.18 -2.91 17.03
N VAL A 134 6.27 -3.57 17.40
CA VAL A 134 6.80 -3.59 18.77
C VAL A 134 8.17 -2.96 18.79
N ARG A 135 8.33 -1.95 19.65
CA ARG A 135 9.63 -1.38 19.99
C ARG A 135 10.08 -1.89 21.35
N ASP A 136 11.34 -2.32 21.44
CA ASP A 136 12.00 -2.59 22.71
C ASP A 136 12.90 -1.39 23.06
N ASP A 137 12.64 -0.79 24.20
CA ASP A 137 13.33 0.39 24.71
C ASP A 137 13.99 0.06 26.03
N VAL A 138 15.22 0.53 26.22
CA VAL A 138 16.03 0.20 27.41
C VAL A 138 15.37 0.67 28.72
N GLU A 139 14.66 1.80 28.69
CA GLU A 139 14.03 2.40 29.86
C GLU A 139 12.55 2.01 30.00
N ALA A 140 11.82 2.00 28.88
CA ALA A 140 10.37 1.78 28.87
C ALA A 140 9.97 0.32 28.60
N GLY A 141 10.93 -0.54 28.24
CA GLY A 141 10.67 -1.93 27.87
C GLY A 141 9.94 -2.07 26.53
N ARG A 142 9.27 -3.20 26.33
CA ARG A 142 8.56 -3.55 25.09
C ARG A 142 7.21 -2.89 25.01
N ARG A 143 6.92 -2.24 23.87
CA ARG A 143 5.66 -1.56 23.65
C ARG A 143 5.16 -1.75 22.23
N LEU A 144 3.87 -2.02 22.11
CA LEU A 144 3.14 -1.97 20.86
C LEU A 144 2.92 -0.51 20.45
N LEU A 145 3.06 -0.22 19.17
CA LEU A 145 2.74 1.05 18.56
C LEU A 145 1.42 0.91 17.76
N GLY A 146 0.49 1.81 17.98
CA GLY A 146 -0.83 1.80 17.38
C GLY A 146 -1.33 3.18 16.99
N LYS A 147 -2.55 3.23 16.44
CA LYS A 147 -3.16 4.45 15.90
C LYS A 147 -3.26 5.59 16.91
N ASP A 148 -3.64 5.28 18.13
CA ASP A 148 -3.91 6.25 19.20
C ASP A 148 -2.86 6.23 20.29
N THR A 149 -1.67 5.68 20.01
CA THR A 149 -0.57 5.66 20.97
C THR A 149 -0.16 7.10 21.28
N LYS A 150 -0.52 7.57 22.46
CA LYS A 150 -0.20 8.91 22.98
C LYS A 150 0.28 8.76 24.44
N GLY A 151 1.00 9.75 24.91
CA GLY A 151 1.43 9.79 26.31
C GLY A 151 2.95 9.95 26.46
N ALA A 152 3.44 10.00 27.70
CA ALA A 152 4.84 10.30 28.03
C ALA A 152 5.87 9.33 27.44
N SER A 153 5.42 8.17 26.99
CA SER A 153 6.30 7.17 26.38
C SER A 153 6.25 7.13 24.84
N PHE A 154 5.42 7.93 24.20
CA PHE A 154 5.39 8.11 22.74
C PHE A 154 6.38 9.21 22.39
N THR A 155 7.34 8.92 21.53
CA THR A 155 8.45 9.82 21.20
C THR A 155 8.30 10.41 19.81
N ASP A 156 9.01 11.51 19.53
CA ASP A 156 9.09 12.09 18.19
C ASP A 156 9.56 11.06 17.15
N ALA A 157 10.42 10.11 17.57
CA ALA A 157 10.87 9.01 16.72
C ALA A 157 9.73 8.05 16.36
N ASP A 158 8.78 7.79 17.25
CA ASP A 158 7.60 6.98 16.96
C ASP A 158 6.67 7.70 16.00
N GLU A 159 6.47 9.02 16.17
CA GLU A 159 5.73 9.82 15.21
C GLU A 159 6.36 9.81 13.83
N GLN A 160 7.68 9.93 13.76
CA GLN A 160 8.41 9.86 12.50
C GLN A 160 8.23 8.49 11.84
N LEU A 161 8.35 7.42 12.62
CA LEU A 161 8.11 6.06 12.16
C LEU A 161 6.72 5.91 11.53
N MET A 162 5.68 6.41 12.21
CA MET A 162 4.31 6.34 11.71
C MET A 162 4.10 7.19 10.45
N ARG A 163 4.70 8.37 10.39
CA ARG A 163 4.69 9.20 9.17
C ARG A 163 5.36 8.50 7.99
N ASP A 164 6.51 7.89 8.22
CA ASP A 164 7.27 7.19 7.18
C ASP A 164 6.51 5.94 6.71
N LEU A 165 5.93 5.17 7.62
CA LEU A 165 5.08 4.02 7.26
C LEU A 165 3.90 4.48 6.40
N SER A 166 3.17 5.49 6.85
CA SER A 166 2.00 6.02 6.12
C SER A 166 2.38 6.51 4.73
N ARG A 167 3.52 7.17 4.59
CA ARG A 167 4.03 7.64 3.31
C ARG A 167 4.34 6.46 2.38
N VAL A 168 5.14 5.49 2.83
CA VAL A 168 5.52 4.34 2.00
C VAL A 168 4.28 3.57 1.55
N MET A 169 3.34 3.31 2.46
CA MET A 169 2.12 2.58 2.15
C MET A 169 1.26 3.33 1.11
N LYS A 170 1.16 4.67 1.24
CA LYS A 170 0.48 5.53 0.24
C LYS A 170 1.20 5.49 -1.11
N ASP A 171 2.53 5.61 -1.13
CA ASP A 171 3.32 5.60 -2.37
C ASP A 171 3.23 4.23 -3.08
N ARG A 172 3.04 3.15 -2.31
CA ARG A 172 2.82 1.79 -2.82
C ARG A 172 1.36 1.50 -3.17
N GLY A 173 0.44 2.40 -2.81
CA GLY A 173 -0.99 2.23 -3.05
C GLY A 173 -1.57 1.02 -2.32
N ILE A 174 -1.12 0.74 -1.10
CA ILE A 174 -1.58 -0.38 -0.29
C ILE A 174 -2.24 0.15 0.97
N PRO A 175 -3.54 -0.10 1.18
CA PRO A 175 -4.25 0.30 2.39
C PRO A 175 -3.72 -0.47 3.59
N PHE A 176 -3.61 0.21 4.72
CA PHE A 176 -3.15 -0.41 5.95
C PHE A 176 -3.88 0.13 7.18
N ILE A 177 -3.81 -0.65 8.25
CA ILE A 177 -4.37 -0.33 9.55
C ILE A 177 -3.29 -0.47 10.61
N LEU A 178 -3.33 0.41 11.61
CA LEU A 178 -2.64 0.24 12.88
C LEU A 178 -3.66 -0.19 13.94
N PRO A 179 -3.30 -1.07 14.88
CA PRO A 179 -4.20 -1.46 15.96
C PRO A 179 -4.58 -0.26 16.83
N SER A 180 -5.77 -0.29 17.40
CA SER A 180 -6.26 0.74 18.31
C SER A 180 -5.58 0.66 19.69
N LEU A 181 -5.05 -0.52 20.03
CA LEU A 181 -4.48 -0.88 21.33
C LEU A 181 -5.44 -0.67 22.50
N ASP A 182 -6.73 -0.88 22.24
CA ASP A 182 -7.78 -0.87 23.23
C ASP A 182 -7.71 -2.10 24.16
N LEU A 183 -8.64 -2.22 25.09
CA LEU A 183 -8.64 -3.33 26.04
C LEU A 183 -8.72 -4.71 25.36
N GLU A 184 -9.46 -4.82 24.25
CA GLU A 184 -9.57 -6.06 23.51
C GLU A 184 -8.26 -6.48 22.87
N ASP A 185 -7.55 -5.53 22.23
CA ASP A 185 -6.21 -5.77 21.69
C ASP A 185 -5.25 -6.21 22.80
N GLN A 186 -5.23 -5.49 23.93
CA GLN A 186 -4.34 -5.77 25.07
C GLN A 186 -4.60 -7.15 25.71
N LEU A 187 -5.84 -7.61 25.72
CA LEU A 187 -6.21 -8.94 26.23
C LEU A 187 -5.88 -10.07 25.24
N THR A 188 -5.85 -9.76 23.95
CA THR A 188 -5.66 -10.75 22.88
C THR A 188 -4.17 -10.91 22.53
N LEU A 189 -3.40 -9.81 22.49
CA LEU A 189 -2.00 -9.79 22.07
C LEU A 189 -1.18 -8.86 22.97
N SER A 190 -0.36 -9.43 23.83
CA SER A 190 0.60 -8.68 24.64
C SER A 190 1.80 -8.23 23.81
N ALA A 191 2.50 -7.19 24.29
CA ALA A 191 3.75 -6.73 23.67
C ALA A 191 4.82 -7.83 23.61
N GLU A 192 4.83 -8.73 24.60
CA GLU A 192 5.76 -9.87 24.65
C GLU A 192 5.44 -10.92 23.58
N GLU A 193 4.16 -11.27 23.40
CA GLU A 193 3.72 -12.21 22.36
C GLU A 193 3.98 -11.65 20.96
N ALA A 194 3.72 -10.35 20.76
CA ALA A 194 4.01 -9.67 19.50
C ALA A 194 5.52 -9.59 19.24
N TRP A 195 6.33 -9.32 20.28
CA TRP A 195 7.79 -9.36 20.20
C TRP A 195 8.32 -10.75 19.79
N ASN A 196 7.72 -11.80 20.29
CA ASN A 196 8.07 -13.17 19.95
C ASN A 196 7.50 -13.63 18.58
N LEU A 197 6.85 -12.74 17.87
CA LEU A 197 6.19 -12.98 16.55
C LEU A 197 5.26 -14.21 16.62
N ALA A 198 4.47 -14.30 17.69
CA ALA A 198 3.56 -15.39 17.98
C ALA A 198 2.39 -15.41 16.98
N SER A 199 2.58 -16.11 15.85
CA SER A 199 1.68 -16.04 14.68
C SER A 199 0.23 -16.28 15.01
N GLU A 200 -0.10 -17.31 15.80
CA GLU A 200 -1.48 -17.63 16.18
C GLU A 200 -2.15 -16.48 16.95
N LYS A 201 -1.42 -15.85 17.89
CA LYS A 201 -1.93 -14.72 18.65
C LYS A 201 -2.12 -13.48 17.80
N ILE A 202 -1.17 -13.20 16.90
CA ILE A 202 -1.23 -12.08 15.96
C ILE A 202 -2.41 -12.27 15.00
N GLU A 203 -2.62 -13.50 14.50
CA GLU A 203 -3.75 -13.82 13.62
C GLU A 203 -5.09 -13.56 14.32
N ILE A 204 -5.29 -14.11 15.51
CA ILE A 204 -6.51 -13.89 16.32
C ILE A 204 -6.74 -12.39 16.58
N ALA A 205 -5.69 -11.64 16.98
CA ALA A 205 -5.82 -10.19 17.20
C ALA A 205 -6.13 -9.41 15.92
N SER A 206 -5.73 -9.94 14.77
CA SER A 206 -5.96 -9.30 13.46
C SER A 206 -7.36 -9.51 12.91
N GLU A 207 -8.06 -10.58 13.28
CA GLU A 207 -9.39 -10.95 12.76
C GLU A 207 -10.41 -9.81 12.86
N ARG A 208 -10.46 -9.13 14.01
CA ARG A 208 -11.39 -8.01 14.26
C ARG A 208 -11.25 -6.84 13.31
N TYR A 209 -10.07 -6.68 12.70
CA TYR A 209 -9.76 -5.58 11.79
C TYR A 209 -10.14 -5.87 10.34
N GLY A 210 -10.52 -7.09 10.01
CA GLY A 210 -10.88 -7.50 8.66
C GLY A 210 -9.76 -7.21 7.66
N ALA A 211 -8.51 -7.43 8.05
CA ALA A 211 -7.35 -7.29 7.18
C ALA A 211 -7.11 -8.58 6.37
N ASP A 212 -6.63 -8.43 5.14
CA ASP A 212 -6.33 -9.56 4.25
C ASP A 212 -4.99 -10.23 4.57
N ALA A 213 -4.13 -9.50 5.26
CA ALA A 213 -2.85 -9.99 5.73
C ALA A 213 -2.40 -9.22 6.98
N TRP A 214 -1.59 -9.85 7.81
CA TRP A 214 -0.95 -9.17 8.93
C TRP A 214 0.56 -9.10 8.76
N VAL A 215 1.13 -8.03 9.28
CA VAL A 215 2.57 -7.79 9.40
C VAL A 215 2.90 -7.57 10.86
N ALA A 216 3.84 -8.33 11.40
CA ALA A 216 4.42 -8.11 12.72
C ALA A 216 5.86 -7.65 12.55
N MET A 217 6.21 -6.52 13.13
CA MET A 217 7.55 -5.95 13.11
C MET A 217 8.01 -5.67 14.53
N ARG A 218 9.22 -6.11 14.85
CA ARG A 218 9.88 -5.81 16.11
C ARG A 218 11.23 -5.17 15.86
N PHE A 219 11.59 -4.22 16.70
CA PHE A 219 12.90 -3.59 16.59
C PHE A 219 13.37 -2.99 17.92
N TYR A 220 14.67 -2.78 18.02
CA TYR A 220 15.29 -2.06 19.11
C TYR A 220 16.44 -1.19 18.58
N ARG A 221 16.76 -0.16 19.36
CA ARG A 221 17.95 0.67 19.13
C ARG A 221 19.01 0.27 20.14
N SER A 222 20.17 -0.13 19.64
CA SER A 222 21.33 -0.43 20.47
C SER A 222 21.99 0.85 21.01
N SER A 223 22.84 0.71 22.02
CA SER A 223 23.55 1.84 22.66
C SER A 223 24.43 2.64 21.72
N ASN A 224 24.85 2.07 20.60
CA ASN A 224 25.63 2.74 19.55
C ASN A 224 24.75 3.34 18.44
N GLY A 225 23.46 3.47 18.66
CA GLY A 225 22.51 4.07 17.71
C GLY A 225 22.02 3.15 16.59
N LYS A 226 22.57 1.95 16.45
CA LYS A 226 22.18 1.01 15.40
C LYS A 226 20.78 0.43 15.67
N ILE A 227 19.98 0.30 14.61
CA ILE A 227 18.69 -0.37 14.68
C ILE A 227 18.84 -1.81 14.23
N ARG A 228 18.24 -2.71 14.99
CA ARG A 228 18.12 -4.13 14.67
C ARG A 228 16.67 -4.55 14.86
N GLY A 229 16.17 -5.37 13.96
CA GLY A 229 14.79 -5.82 14.03
C GLY A 229 14.53 -7.00 13.11
N SER A 230 13.31 -7.45 13.19
CA SER A 230 12.79 -8.52 12.33
C SER A 230 11.35 -8.19 11.96
N TRP A 231 10.93 -8.67 10.81
CA TRP A 231 9.53 -8.65 10.46
C TRP A 231 9.06 -10.05 10.04
N LYS A 232 7.78 -10.27 10.23
CA LYS A 232 7.08 -11.46 9.77
C LYS A 232 5.74 -11.02 9.20
N TYR A 233 5.36 -11.56 8.06
CA TYR A 233 4.00 -11.40 7.56
C TYR A 233 3.38 -12.74 7.21
N TRP A 234 2.06 -12.77 7.23
CA TRP A 234 1.27 -13.89 6.77
C TRP A 234 0.26 -13.39 5.74
N ALA A 235 0.25 -14.06 4.59
CA ALA A 235 -0.63 -13.75 3.48
C ALA A 235 -0.89 -15.00 2.66
N ASN A 236 -2.13 -15.21 2.22
CA ASN A 236 -2.51 -16.36 1.37
C ASN A 236 -1.99 -17.72 1.92
N ASN A 237 -2.18 -17.97 3.20
CA ASN A 237 -1.75 -19.20 3.91
C ASN A 237 -0.22 -19.44 3.89
N LYS A 238 0.58 -18.41 3.68
CA LYS A 238 2.03 -18.48 3.73
C LYS A 238 2.59 -17.47 4.71
N SER A 239 3.63 -17.87 5.41
CA SER A 239 4.36 -17.03 6.35
C SER A 239 5.76 -16.74 5.80
N TYR A 240 6.19 -15.49 5.92
CA TYR A 240 7.51 -15.02 5.52
C TYR A 240 8.14 -14.29 6.70
N PHE A 241 9.43 -14.40 6.82
CA PHE A 241 10.21 -13.81 7.92
C PHE A 241 11.54 -13.33 7.38
N ASP A 242 12.00 -12.16 7.84
CA ASP A 242 13.36 -11.70 7.61
C ASP A 242 13.84 -10.78 8.75
N ASP A 243 15.16 -10.60 8.84
CA ASP A 243 15.83 -9.73 9.79
C ASP A 243 16.37 -8.50 9.07
N PHE A 244 16.38 -7.35 9.76
CA PHE A 244 16.97 -6.13 9.24
C PHE A 244 17.90 -5.44 10.21
N GLY A 245 18.82 -4.67 9.65
CA GLY A 245 19.75 -3.87 10.46
C GLY A 245 20.20 -2.62 9.74
N MET A 246 20.15 -1.48 10.45
CA MET A 246 20.57 -0.17 9.96
C MET A 246 21.66 0.44 10.82
N GLU A 247 22.60 1.10 10.18
CA GLU A 247 23.82 1.60 10.80
C GLU A 247 23.71 3.04 11.34
N SER A 248 22.66 3.79 10.98
CA SER A 248 22.55 5.22 11.28
C SER A 248 21.16 5.65 11.71
N ASP A 249 21.04 6.93 12.10
CA ASP A 249 19.81 7.62 12.50
C ASP A 249 18.84 7.92 11.33
N VAL A 250 19.18 7.48 10.12
CA VAL A 250 18.26 7.59 8.97
C VAL A 250 17.03 6.75 9.22
N SER A 251 15.88 7.23 8.79
CA SER A 251 14.63 6.46 8.86
C SER A 251 14.83 5.08 8.23
N PHE A 252 14.64 4.04 9.05
CA PHE A 252 14.76 2.65 8.61
C PHE A 252 13.49 2.11 7.97
N ILE A 253 12.37 2.80 8.17
CA ILE A 253 11.05 2.34 7.72
C ILE A 253 10.97 2.23 6.19
N PRO A 254 11.36 3.24 5.39
CA PRO A 254 11.20 3.13 3.95
C PRO A 254 11.92 1.93 3.32
N PRO A 255 13.21 1.66 3.56
CA PRO A 255 13.85 0.50 2.97
C PRO A 255 13.24 -0.83 3.45
N VAL A 256 12.99 -0.97 4.76
CA VAL A 256 12.42 -2.20 5.34
C VAL A 256 11.02 -2.49 4.82
N ILE A 257 10.15 -1.48 4.80
CA ILE A 257 8.77 -1.66 4.31
C ILE A 257 8.74 -1.87 2.80
N ASN A 258 9.58 -1.21 2.02
CA ASN A 258 9.67 -1.46 0.58
C ASN A 258 10.07 -2.91 0.27
N GLU A 259 11.05 -3.45 0.96
CA GLU A 259 11.47 -4.85 0.81
C GLU A 259 10.34 -5.82 1.20
N LEU A 260 9.69 -5.58 2.33
CA LEU A 260 8.54 -6.36 2.78
C LEU A 260 7.40 -6.35 1.75
N ILE A 261 7.05 -5.17 1.23
CA ILE A 261 5.97 -5.03 0.25
C ILE A 261 6.33 -5.69 -1.08
N ASP A 262 7.58 -5.61 -1.54
CA ASP A 262 8.02 -6.31 -2.75
C ASP A 262 7.82 -7.82 -2.63
N GLY A 263 8.11 -8.40 -1.47
CA GLY A 263 7.86 -9.81 -1.18
C GLY A 263 6.36 -10.14 -1.11
N LEU A 264 5.60 -9.31 -0.42
CA LEU A 264 4.16 -9.50 -0.21
C LEU A 264 3.36 -9.34 -1.50
N ALA A 265 3.71 -8.37 -2.35
CA ALA A 265 3.02 -8.10 -3.61
C ALA A 265 2.94 -9.33 -4.52
N GLY A 266 3.99 -10.15 -4.54
CA GLY A 266 4.02 -11.41 -5.29
C GLY A 266 2.92 -12.40 -4.88
N SER A 267 2.40 -12.32 -3.65
CA SER A 267 1.32 -13.17 -3.15
C SER A 267 -0.07 -12.75 -3.66
N PHE A 268 -0.22 -11.51 -4.09
CA PHE A 268 -1.52 -10.93 -4.52
C PHE A 268 -1.54 -10.53 -5.99
N SER A 269 -0.38 -10.44 -6.65
CA SER A 269 -0.30 -10.00 -8.04
C SER A 269 -0.68 -11.10 -9.04
N TYR A 270 -1.16 -10.66 -10.18
CA TYR A 270 -1.42 -11.52 -11.35
C TYR A 270 -0.89 -10.85 -12.62
N VAL A 271 -0.60 -11.65 -13.66
CA VAL A 271 -0.19 -11.12 -14.97
C VAL A 271 -1.45 -11.00 -15.85
N PRO A 272 -1.83 -9.79 -16.26
CA PRO A 272 -3.00 -9.59 -17.13
C PRO A 272 -2.79 -10.28 -18.47
N GLN A 273 -3.59 -11.28 -18.77
CA GLN A 273 -3.54 -12.00 -20.05
C GLN A 273 -4.64 -11.49 -21.00
N LYS A 274 -4.32 -11.42 -22.29
CA LYS A 274 -5.37 -11.26 -23.31
C LYS A 274 -6.19 -12.55 -23.39
N THR A 275 -7.28 -12.60 -22.67
CA THR A 275 -8.23 -13.70 -22.82
C THR A 275 -9.14 -13.41 -24.01
N LYS A 276 -9.35 -14.42 -24.85
CA LYS A 276 -10.38 -14.40 -25.87
C LYS A 276 -11.77 -14.74 -25.31
N ASN A 277 -11.85 -15.00 -24.04
CA ASN A 277 -13.09 -15.41 -23.39
C ASN A 277 -13.92 -14.19 -23.03
N VAL A 278 -15.13 -14.14 -23.54
CA VAL A 278 -16.12 -13.13 -23.19
C VAL A 278 -16.83 -13.59 -21.90
N LEU A 279 -16.73 -12.81 -20.84
CA LEU A 279 -17.54 -12.99 -19.65
C LEU A 279 -18.84 -12.19 -19.84
N ILE A 280 -19.97 -12.87 -19.87
CA ILE A 280 -21.28 -12.22 -19.92
C ILE A 280 -21.77 -12.05 -18.49
N VAL A 281 -21.82 -10.80 -18.01
CA VAL A 281 -22.39 -10.45 -16.69
C VAL A 281 -23.82 -9.98 -16.91
N LYS A 282 -24.79 -10.64 -16.26
CA LYS A 282 -26.18 -10.20 -16.21
C LYS A 282 -26.43 -9.50 -14.88
N VAL A 283 -26.79 -8.23 -14.94
CA VAL A 283 -27.20 -7.47 -13.76
C VAL A 283 -28.73 -7.38 -13.76
N PHE A 284 -29.35 -7.75 -12.64
CA PHE A 284 -30.79 -7.72 -12.46
C PHE A 284 -31.19 -6.51 -11.60
N ASP A 285 -32.45 -6.11 -11.68
CA ASP A 285 -33.05 -5.06 -10.85
C ASP A 285 -32.47 -3.65 -11.04
N VAL A 286 -32.09 -3.33 -12.28
CA VAL A 286 -31.63 -1.98 -12.65
C VAL A 286 -32.85 -1.09 -12.88
N GLN A 287 -33.29 -0.36 -11.85
CA GLN A 287 -34.54 0.39 -11.84
C GLN A 287 -34.41 1.86 -12.28
N SER A 288 -33.18 2.38 -12.37
CA SER A 288 -32.95 3.79 -12.76
C SER A 288 -31.73 3.96 -13.67
N LEU A 289 -31.71 5.07 -14.41
CA LEU A 289 -30.57 5.43 -15.23
C LEU A 289 -29.29 5.68 -14.39
N ASP A 290 -29.46 6.17 -13.18
CA ASP A 290 -28.33 6.40 -12.27
C ASP A 290 -27.73 5.09 -11.78
N ASN A 291 -28.57 4.08 -11.47
CA ASN A 291 -28.11 2.73 -11.16
C ASN A 291 -27.37 2.11 -12.34
N TYR A 292 -27.90 2.28 -13.58
CA TYR A 292 -27.22 1.81 -14.77
C TYR A 292 -25.84 2.47 -14.97
N LYS A 293 -25.76 3.80 -14.84
CA LYS A 293 -24.49 4.52 -14.94
C LYS A 293 -23.48 4.05 -13.91
N LYS A 294 -23.90 3.95 -12.63
CA LYS A 294 -23.05 3.48 -11.55
C LYS A 294 -22.53 2.06 -11.80
N ILE A 295 -23.41 1.15 -12.22
CA ILE A 295 -23.02 -0.23 -12.55
C ILE A 295 -22.03 -0.24 -13.74
N ASN A 296 -22.28 0.57 -14.77
CA ASN A 296 -21.38 0.63 -15.92
C ASN A 296 -20.02 1.24 -15.57
N GLU A 297 -19.98 2.24 -14.69
CA GLU A 297 -18.75 2.79 -14.13
C GLU A 297 -17.98 1.75 -13.32
N GLU A 298 -18.65 1.02 -12.44
CA GLU A 298 -18.05 -0.05 -11.64
C GLU A 298 -17.52 -1.20 -12.52
N LEU A 299 -18.29 -1.61 -13.54
CA LEU A 299 -17.86 -2.67 -14.46
C LEU A 299 -16.68 -2.24 -15.34
N THR A 300 -16.63 -0.96 -15.77
CA THR A 300 -15.50 -0.42 -16.55
C THR A 300 -14.23 -0.24 -15.71
N ARG A 301 -14.37 -0.08 -14.39
CA ARG A 301 -13.24 -0.05 -13.46
C ARG A 301 -12.63 -1.44 -13.22
N LEU A 302 -13.36 -2.52 -13.51
CA LEU A 302 -12.79 -3.85 -13.41
C LEU A 302 -11.71 -4.02 -14.49
N GLU A 303 -10.48 -4.25 -14.09
CA GLU A 303 -9.29 -4.39 -14.95
C GLU A 303 -9.42 -5.47 -16.04
N LEU A 304 -10.47 -6.27 -15.98
CA LEU A 304 -10.75 -7.38 -16.88
C LEU A 304 -11.78 -7.05 -17.96
N VAL A 305 -12.45 -5.91 -17.89
CA VAL A 305 -13.53 -5.53 -18.82
C VAL A 305 -12.97 -4.57 -19.87
N ASN A 306 -12.77 -5.08 -21.08
CA ASN A 306 -12.61 -4.23 -22.26
C ASN A 306 -14.01 -3.84 -22.75
N SER A 307 -14.32 -2.55 -22.74
CA SER A 307 -15.51 -1.99 -23.40
C SER A 307 -15.45 -2.15 -24.91
#